data_398ccebfea75b3ce9483e01a707ae70d
#
_entry.id   398ccebfea75b3ce9483e01a707ae70d
#
_cell.length_a   1.000
_cell.length_b   1.000
_cell.length_c   1.000
_cell.angle_alpha   90.00
_cell.angle_beta   90.00
_cell.angle_gamma   90.00
#
_symmetry.space_group_name_H-M   'P 1'
#
loop_
_entity.id
_entity.type
_entity.pdbx_description
1 polymer ?
#
loop_
_entity_poly.entity_id
_entity_poly.type
_entity_poly.pdbx_seq_one_letter_code
_entity_poly.pdbx_strand_id
1 'polypeptide(L)'
;MIQQESRLRVADNTGAREILCIRVLGGSGRRSASIGDVIVATVKDAIPGAGVTKGDVVKAVVVRTVKERRRPDGSYIRFDENAAVIIKDGGDPRGTRIFGPVGRELRDKRFMKIISLAPEVL
;
A
#
# COMPACT_ATOMS: atom_id res chain seq x y z
N MET A 1 -7.71 7.42 -5.99
CA MET A 1 -6.87 6.51 -6.79
C MET A 1 -5.43 6.99 -6.76
N ILE A 2 -4.51 6.06 -6.74
CA ILE A 2 -3.08 6.36 -6.66
C ILE A 2 -2.50 6.36 -8.05
N GLN A 3 -1.73 7.37 -8.39
CA GLN A 3 -1.09 7.49 -9.68
C GLN A 3 0.37 7.92 -9.51
N GLN A 4 1.09 8.01 -10.61
CA GLN A 4 2.48 8.47 -10.58
C GLN A 4 2.55 9.82 -9.84
N GLU A 5 3.54 9.94 -8.96
CA GLU A 5 3.79 11.10 -8.09
C GLU A 5 2.81 11.26 -6.93
N SER A 6 1.87 10.35 -6.74
CA SER A 6 1.07 10.35 -5.52
C SER A 6 1.93 10.00 -4.31
N ARG A 7 1.69 10.70 -3.19
CA ARG A 7 2.36 10.39 -1.93
C ARG A 7 1.43 9.56 -1.05
N LEU A 8 2.01 8.56 -0.39
CA LEU A 8 1.26 7.67 0.49
C LEU A 8 1.98 7.53 1.82
N ARG A 9 1.20 7.35 2.88
CA ARG A 9 1.74 6.94 4.15
C ARG A 9 2.09 5.45 4.11
N VAL A 10 3.05 5.06 4.92
CA VAL A 10 3.41 3.65 5.08
C VAL A 10 2.75 3.12 6.34
N ALA A 11 1.96 2.07 6.20
CA ALA A 11 1.13 1.53 7.27
C ALA A 11 1.77 0.33 7.96
N ASP A 12 3.11 0.27 7.98
CA ASP A 12 3.82 -0.84 8.62
C ASP A 12 5.00 -0.36 9.45
N ASN A 13 5.68 -1.29 10.09
CA ASN A 13 6.79 -1.00 11.00
C ASN A 13 8.16 -1.18 10.35
N THR A 14 8.28 -1.04 9.04
CA THR A 14 9.57 -1.13 8.34
C THR A 14 10.50 0.04 8.60
N GLY A 15 9.95 1.13 9.12
CA GLY A 15 10.69 2.37 9.35
C GLY A 15 10.42 3.46 8.32
N ALA A 16 9.89 3.12 7.16
CA ALA A 16 9.45 4.12 6.19
C ALA A 16 8.17 4.79 6.68
N ARG A 17 8.05 6.10 6.47
CA ARG A 17 6.88 6.88 6.87
C ARG A 17 6.07 7.35 5.69
N GLU A 18 6.75 7.74 4.62
CA GLU A 18 6.12 8.28 3.41
C GLU A 18 6.84 7.77 2.19
N ILE A 19 6.07 7.40 1.17
CA ILE A 19 6.60 6.97 -0.12
C ILE A 19 5.94 7.77 -1.24
N LEU A 20 6.65 7.90 -2.36
CA LEU A 20 6.16 8.55 -3.58
C LEU A 20 6.01 7.51 -4.66
N CYS A 21 4.81 7.39 -5.22
CA CYS A 21 4.55 6.44 -6.29
C CYS A 21 5.31 6.84 -7.56
N ILE A 22 6.17 5.95 -8.06
CA ILE A 22 6.90 6.16 -9.30
C ILE A 22 6.13 5.54 -10.46
N ARG A 23 5.56 4.35 -10.25
CA ARG A 23 4.93 3.58 -11.30
C ARG A 23 3.87 2.65 -10.73
N VAL A 24 2.80 2.45 -11.48
CA VAL A 24 1.76 1.46 -11.15
C VAL A 24 2.04 0.20 -11.95
N LEU A 25 2.14 -0.94 -11.27
CA LEU A 25 2.35 -2.23 -11.92
C LEU A 25 0.99 -2.86 -12.28
N GLY A 26 1.03 -3.82 -13.19
CA GLY A 26 -0.18 -4.59 -13.53
C GLY A 26 -0.66 -4.42 -14.96
N GLY A 27 0.22 -4.00 -15.86
CA GLY A 27 -0.12 -3.97 -17.27
C GLY A 27 0.41 -2.75 -17.99
N SER A 28 0.52 -2.88 -19.30
CA SER A 28 0.97 -1.79 -20.15
C SER A 28 -0.03 -0.64 -20.12
N GLY A 29 0.45 0.59 -19.89
CA GLY A 29 -0.38 1.77 -19.89
C GLY A 29 -1.26 1.97 -18.67
N ARG A 30 -1.06 1.18 -17.62
CA ARG A 30 -1.82 1.36 -16.40
C ARG A 30 -1.43 2.65 -15.70
N ARG A 31 -2.43 3.50 -15.40
CA ARG A 31 -2.19 4.86 -14.92
C ARG A 31 -2.53 5.06 -13.44
N SER A 32 -3.39 4.23 -12.87
CA SER A 32 -3.81 4.41 -11.50
C SER A 32 -3.93 3.09 -10.75
N ALA A 33 -3.73 3.16 -9.45
CA ALA A 33 -3.83 2.02 -8.54
C ALA A 33 -4.96 2.24 -7.54
N SER A 34 -5.60 1.16 -7.17
CA SER A 34 -6.60 1.11 -6.12
C SER A 34 -6.14 0.14 -5.04
N ILE A 35 -6.97 -0.09 -4.02
CA ILE A 35 -6.67 -1.03 -2.94
C ILE A 35 -6.37 -2.42 -3.52
N GLY A 36 -5.25 -2.99 -3.13
CA GLY A 36 -4.80 -4.30 -3.61
C GLY A 36 -3.88 -4.26 -4.82
N ASP A 37 -3.64 -3.10 -5.39
CA ASP A 37 -2.71 -2.96 -6.51
C ASP A 37 -1.30 -2.70 -6.01
N VAL A 38 -0.31 -3.18 -6.77
CA VAL A 38 1.11 -3.03 -6.43
C VAL A 38 1.69 -1.83 -7.18
N ILE A 39 2.47 -1.03 -6.47
CA ILE A 39 3.17 0.11 -7.05
C ILE A 39 4.67 0.01 -6.77
N VAL A 40 5.46 0.68 -7.58
CA VAL A 40 6.88 0.94 -7.31
C VAL A 40 6.95 2.36 -6.75
N ALA A 41 7.66 2.53 -5.66
CA ALA A 41 7.73 3.81 -4.97
C ALA A 41 9.12 4.10 -4.43
N THR A 42 9.40 5.39 -4.23
CA THR A 42 10.63 5.86 -3.58
C THR A 42 10.30 6.27 -2.15
N VAL A 43 11.12 5.85 -1.20
CA VAL A 43 10.97 6.26 0.21
C VAL A 43 11.39 7.72 0.35
N LYS A 44 10.47 8.57 0.78
CA LYS A 44 10.72 10.01 0.95
C LYS A 44 10.99 10.41 2.39
N ASP A 45 10.52 9.62 3.35
CA ASP A 45 10.78 9.85 4.76
C ASP A 45 10.87 8.50 5.47
N ALA A 46 11.87 8.34 6.30
CA ALA A 46 12.10 7.10 7.04
C ALA A 46 12.77 7.39 8.37
N ILE A 47 12.57 6.50 9.35
CA ILE A 47 13.24 6.57 10.64
C ILE A 47 14.71 6.16 10.44
N PRO A 48 15.69 6.96 10.87
CA PRO A 48 17.10 6.61 10.74
C PRO A 48 17.41 5.28 11.44
N GLY A 49 18.25 4.46 10.79
CA GLY A 49 18.68 3.18 11.35
C GLY A 49 17.69 2.04 11.21
N ALA A 50 16.56 2.25 10.57
CA ALA A 50 15.60 1.19 10.30
C ALA A 50 15.99 0.40 9.04
N GLY A 51 15.27 -0.68 8.76
CA GLY A 51 15.58 -1.54 7.63
C GLY A 51 15.36 -0.93 6.25
N VAL A 52 14.61 0.18 6.19
CA VAL A 52 14.35 0.91 4.95
C VAL A 52 14.84 2.33 5.12
N THR A 53 15.59 2.84 4.16
CA THR A 53 16.18 4.17 4.24
C THR A 53 15.60 5.10 3.18
N LYS A 54 15.70 6.41 3.47
CA LYS A 54 15.27 7.45 2.54
C LYS A 54 16.02 7.31 1.21
N GLY A 55 15.28 7.36 0.11
CA GLY A 55 15.83 7.21 -1.23
C GLY A 55 15.73 5.80 -1.80
N ASP A 56 15.42 4.81 -0.97
CA ASP A 56 15.25 3.43 -1.45
C ASP A 56 14.05 3.34 -2.41
N VAL A 57 14.19 2.47 -3.41
CA VAL A 57 13.10 2.12 -4.31
C VAL A 57 12.51 0.79 -3.85
N VAL A 58 11.23 0.79 -3.58
CA VAL A 58 10.54 -0.39 -3.01
C VAL A 58 9.26 -0.68 -3.78
N LYS A 59 8.78 -1.92 -3.63
CA LYS A 59 7.44 -2.29 -4.06
C LYS A 59 6.50 -2.18 -2.86
N ALA A 60 5.30 -1.72 -3.11
CA ALA A 60 4.30 -1.58 -2.07
C ALA A 60 2.92 -1.93 -2.62
N VAL A 61 2.04 -2.40 -1.75
CA VAL A 61 0.65 -2.65 -2.10
C VAL A 61 -0.22 -1.59 -1.43
N VAL A 62 -1.14 -1.02 -2.17
CA VAL A 62 -2.05 0.01 -1.65
C VAL A 62 -3.08 -0.66 -0.76
N VAL A 63 -3.20 -0.19 0.49
CA VAL A 63 -4.13 -0.77 1.48
C VAL A 63 -5.27 0.17 1.83
N ARG A 64 -5.12 1.47 1.62
CA ARG A 64 -6.14 2.49 1.87
C ARG A 64 -6.08 3.56 0.79
N THR A 65 -7.24 4.08 0.40
CA THR A 65 -7.32 5.23 -0.51
C THR A 65 -8.34 6.24 0.02
N VAL A 66 -8.05 7.52 -0.19
CA VAL A 66 -9.01 8.59 0.11
C VAL A 66 -10.14 8.58 -0.91
N LYS A 67 -9.82 8.32 -2.17
CA LYS A 67 -10.85 8.22 -3.22
C LYS A 67 -11.69 6.97 -2.98
N GLU A 68 -13.00 7.15 -2.97
CA GLU A 68 -13.93 6.05 -2.78
C GLU A 68 -13.81 5.00 -3.88
N ARG A 69 -14.00 3.75 -3.49
CA ARG A 69 -14.02 2.62 -4.40
C ARG A 69 -15.37 1.93 -4.31
N ARG A 70 -16.00 1.72 -5.46
CA ARG A 70 -17.24 0.95 -5.54
C ARG A 70 -16.92 -0.54 -5.50
N ARG A 71 -17.60 -1.26 -4.63
CA ARG A 71 -17.47 -2.71 -4.52
C ARG A 71 -18.52 -3.41 -5.38
N PRO A 72 -18.28 -4.69 -5.73
CA PRO A 72 -19.24 -5.46 -6.56
C PRO A 72 -20.66 -5.54 -5.98
N ASP A 73 -20.78 -5.44 -4.65
CA ASP A 73 -22.10 -5.48 -3.99
C ASP A 73 -22.83 -4.13 -3.99
N GLY A 74 -22.25 -3.11 -4.62
CA GLY A 74 -22.82 -1.78 -4.71
C GLY A 74 -22.43 -0.85 -3.57
N SER A 75 -21.75 -1.34 -2.54
CA SER A 75 -21.27 -0.48 -1.46
C SER A 75 -20.00 0.27 -1.87
N TYR A 76 -19.66 1.30 -1.09
CA TYR A 76 -18.46 2.11 -1.30
C TYR A 76 -17.58 2.04 -0.07
N ILE A 77 -16.28 2.12 -0.29
CA ILE A 77 -15.29 2.21 0.79
C ILE A 77 -14.35 3.37 0.50
N ARG A 78 -14.04 4.15 1.54
CA ARG A 78 -12.99 5.17 1.47
C ARG A 78 -12.37 5.32 2.86
N PHE A 79 -11.14 5.81 2.88
CA PHE A 79 -10.38 6.01 4.11
C PHE A 79 -9.97 7.48 4.22
N ASP A 80 -9.44 7.85 5.38
CA ASP A 80 -9.00 9.23 5.64
C ASP A 80 -7.68 9.58 4.98
N GLU A 81 -6.93 8.57 4.55
CA GLU A 81 -5.60 8.78 3.96
C GLU A 81 -5.29 7.70 2.93
N ASN A 82 -4.33 8.01 2.06
CA ASN A 82 -3.75 7.02 1.16
C ASN A 82 -2.62 6.32 1.90
N ALA A 83 -2.62 5.01 1.93
CA ALA A 83 -1.59 4.25 2.62
C ALA A 83 -1.22 2.98 1.87
N ALA A 84 0.02 2.55 2.06
CA ALA A 84 0.55 1.36 1.44
C ALA A 84 1.40 0.58 2.43
N VAL A 85 1.61 -0.69 2.14
CA VAL A 85 2.48 -1.59 2.91
C VAL A 85 3.61 -2.03 2.00
N ILE A 86 4.85 -1.91 2.48
CA ILE A 86 6.03 -2.31 1.71
C ILE A 86 6.10 -3.83 1.66
N ILE A 87 6.29 -4.38 0.47
CA ILE A 87 6.31 -5.82 0.25
C ILE A 87 7.63 -6.28 -0.36
N LYS A 88 7.92 -7.57 -0.17
CA LYS A 88 9.03 -8.26 -0.83
C LYS A 88 8.60 -8.70 -2.22
N ASP A 89 9.54 -9.17 -3.03
CA ASP A 89 9.27 -9.61 -4.39
C ASP A 89 8.18 -10.69 -4.47
N GLY A 90 8.07 -11.53 -3.46
CA GLY A 90 7.03 -12.57 -3.42
C GLY A 90 5.65 -12.09 -2.97
N GLY A 91 5.49 -10.80 -2.66
CA GLY A 91 4.22 -10.25 -2.20
C GLY A 91 4.03 -10.28 -0.69
N ASP A 92 4.95 -10.83 0.07
CA ASP A 92 4.88 -10.85 1.53
C ASP A 92 5.27 -9.48 2.09
N PRO A 93 4.66 -9.05 3.21
CA PRO A 93 5.05 -7.78 3.83
C PRO A 93 6.47 -7.86 4.38
N ARG A 94 7.23 -6.76 4.23
CA ARG A 94 8.57 -6.67 4.81
C ARG A 94 8.54 -6.47 6.31
N GLY A 95 7.53 -5.76 6.81
CA GLY A 95 7.34 -5.52 8.22
C GLY A 95 6.62 -6.68 8.90
N THR A 96 6.57 -6.61 10.23
CA THR A 96 5.90 -7.61 11.06
C THR A 96 4.58 -7.13 11.62
N ARG A 97 4.27 -5.83 11.47
CA ARG A 97 3.03 -5.23 11.97
C ARG A 97 2.43 -4.30 10.93
N ILE A 98 1.11 -4.24 10.93
CA ILE A 98 0.33 -3.32 10.09
C ILE A 98 -0.44 -2.38 11.02
N PHE A 99 -0.47 -1.10 10.69
CA PHE A 99 -1.15 -0.07 11.47
C PHE A 99 -2.42 0.39 10.76
N GLY A 100 -3.51 0.42 11.50
CA GLY A 100 -4.79 0.89 11.00
C GLY A 100 -5.52 -0.11 10.12
N PRO A 101 -6.71 0.25 9.65
CA PRO A 101 -7.53 -0.66 8.84
C PRO A 101 -6.98 -0.83 7.44
N VAL A 102 -7.31 -1.95 6.82
CA VAL A 102 -7.02 -2.22 5.41
C VAL A 102 -8.30 -2.63 4.69
N GLY A 103 -8.35 -2.43 3.38
CA GLY A 103 -9.49 -2.86 2.60
C GLY A 103 -9.50 -4.38 2.39
N ARG A 104 -10.67 -4.99 2.44
CA ARG A 104 -10.81 -6.45 2.25
C ARG A 104 -10.50 -6.91 0.83
N GLU A 105 -10.35 -5.98 -0.11
CA GLU A 105 -9.92 -6.26 -1.47
C GLU A 105 -8.58 -6.96 -1.54
N LEU A 106 -7.74 -6.79 -0.50
CA LEU A 106 -6.45 -7.48 -0.42
C LEU A 106 -6.61 -9.01 -0.40
N ARG A 107 -7.71 -9.52 0.13
CA ARG A 107 -8.00 -10.96 0.13
C ARG A 107 -8.18 -11.48 -1.29
N ASP A 108 -8.90 -10.74 -2.12
CA ASP A 108 -9.13 -11.10 -3.51
C ASP A 108 -7.86 -11.06 -4.34
N LYS A 109 -6.92 -10.21 -3.95
CA LYS A 109 -5.62 -10.08 -4.60
C LYS A 109 -4.55 -11.00 -3.98
N ARG A 110 -4.93 -11.86 -3.05
CA ARG A 110 -4.08 -12.88 -2.41
C ARG A 110 -3.00 -12.35 -1.47
N PHE A 111 -3.21 -11.19 -0.87
CA PHE A 111 -2.31 -10.66 0.16
C PHE A 111 -2.74 -11.13 1.56
N MET A 112 -2.77 -12.44 1.75
CA MET A 112 -3.31 -13.03 2.97
C MET A 112 -2.49 -12.73 4.22
N LYS A 113 -1.17 -12.61 4.09
CA LYS A 113 -0.33 -12.25 5.25
C LYS A 113 -0.61 -10.84 5.73
N ILE A 114 -0.87 -9.91 4.81
CA ILE A 114 -1.24 -8.54 5.18
C ILE A 114 -2.59 -8.55 5.90
N ILE A 115 -3.56 -9.30 5.39
CA ILE A 115 -4.87 -9.45 6.03
C ILE A 115 -4.72 -10.00 7.45
N SER A 116 -3.87 -11.01 7.64
CA SER A 116 -3.70 -11.63 8.96
C SER A 116 -2.99 -10.72 9.97
N LEU A 117 -2.14 -9.80 9.49
CA LEU A 117 -1.42 -8.87 10.35
C LEU A 117 -2.22 -7.60 10.63
N ALA A 118 -3.23 -7.29 9.81
CA ALA A 118 -3.99 -6.05 9.95
C ALA A 118 -4.88 -6.10 11.19
N PRO A 119 -4.95 -5.00 11.97
CA PRO A 119 -5.82 -4.95 13.13
C PRO A 119 -7.29 -4.93 12.78
N GLU A 120 -7.64 -4.45 11.60
CA GLU A 120 -9.02 -4.35 11.14
C GLU A 120 -9.07 -4.46 9.62
N VAL A 121 -10.03 -5.23 9.12
CA VAL A 121 -10.24 -5.41 7.68
C VAL A 121 -11.64 -4.91 7.33
N LEU A 122 -11.71 -3.88 6.54
CA LEU A 122 -12.95 -3.23 6.14
C LEU A 122 -13.19 -3.48 4.65
#